data_8223939ab4bef2eb738ee70b7eb2ea79
#
_entry.id   8223939ab4bef2eb738ee70b7eb2ea79
#
_cell.length_a   1.000
_cell.length_b   1.000
_cell.length_c   1.000
_cell.angle_alpha   90.00
_cell.angle_beta   90.00
_cell.angle_gamma   90.00
#
_symmetry.space_group_name_H-M   'P 1'
#
loop_
_entity.id
_entity.type
_entity.pdbx_description
1 polymer ?
#
loop_
_entity_poly.entity_id
_entity_poly.type
_entity_poly.pdbx_seq_one_letter_code
_entity_poly.pdbx_strand_id
1 'polypeptide(L)' 'MKWTHVLWDPTPDGNVAHVEEHDLTTDEVDYVLENYDSSGTSQSSGRPCVFGYTPDGRYMIVIYDEVGEDTVIPATA' A
#
# COMPACT_ATOMS: atom_id res chain seq x y z
N MET A 1 -14.31 -1.66 -1.60
CA MET A 1 -12.92 -1.39 -2.00
C MET A 1 -12.89 -0.46 -3.20
N LYS A 2 -12.03 0.54 -3.17
CA LYS A 2 -11.96 1.53 -4.24
C LYS A 2 -11.26 1.01 -5.49
N TRP A 3 -10.26 0.14 -5.31
CA TRP A 3 -9.45 -0.37 -6.40
C TRP A 3 -9.78 -1.81 -6.69
N THR A 4 -9.81 -2.16 -7.98
CA THR A 4 -10.06 -3.52 -8.45
C THR A 4 -8.76 -4.31 -8.54
N HIS A 5 -7.66 -3.62 -8.84
CA HIS A 5 -6.36 -4.25 -9.05
C HIS A 5 -5.28 -3.60 -8.20
N VAL A 6 -4.43 -4.44 -7.60
CA VAL A 6 -3.22 -4.00 -6.90
C VAL A 6 -2.04 -4.63 -7.63
N LEU A 7 -1.14 -3.79 -8.14
CA LEU A 7 0.01 -4.28 -8.90
C LEU A 7 1.20 -4.53 -7.99
N TRP A 8 1.68 -5.75 -7.99
CA TRP A 8 2.86 -6.17 -7.24
C TRP A 8 3.97 -6.59 -8.20
N ASP A 9 5.18 -6.10 -7.95
CA ASP A 9 6.37 -6.42 -8.73
C ASP A 9 7.29 -7.29 -7.86
N PRO A 10 7.47 -8.58 -8.20
CA PRO A 10 8.26 -9.51 -7.40
C PRO A 10 9.77 -9.44 -7.66
N THR A 11 10.21 -8.55 -8.54
CA THR A 11 11.65 -8.42 -8.82
C THR A 11 12.38 -7.85 -7.61
N PRO A 12 13.74 -8.01 -7.52
CA PRO A 12 14.49 -7.51 -6.36
C PRO A 12 14.36 -6.01 -6.10
N ASP A 13 14.08 -5.22 -7.14
CA ASP A 13 13.90 -3.77 -7.02
C ASP A 13 12.43 -3.37 -6.98
N GLY A 14 11.52 -4.34 -6.93
CA GLY A 14 10.09 -4.10 -6.97
C GLY A 14 9.48 -3.81 -5.60
N ASN A 15 8.18 -3.51 -5.61
CA ASN A 15 7.49 -3.13 -4.39
C ASN A 15 7.25 -4.29 -3.42
N VAL A 16 7.22 -5.54 -3.90
CA VAL A 16 7.14 -6.70 -3.01
C VAL A 16 8.35 -6.75 -2.08
N ALA A 17 9.55 -6.65 -2.64
CA ALA A 17 10.77 -6.65 -1.85
C ALA A 17 10.81 -5.46 -0.88
N HIS A 18 10.32 -4.32 -1.33
CA HIS A 18 10.32 -3.10 -0.52
C HIS A 18 9.46 -3.24 0.75
N VAL A 19 8.25 -3.77 0.61
CA VAL A 19 7.39 -3.96 1.79
C VAL A 19 7.92 -5.07 2.68
N GLU A 20 8.54 -6.10 2.13
CA GLU A 20 9.16 -7.16 2.93
C GLU A 20 10.34 -6.66 3.76
N GLU A 21 11.08 -5.66 3.29
CA GLU A 21 12.12 -5.00 4.08
C GLU A 21 11.57 -4.33 5.34
N HIS A 22 10.31 -3.94 5.32
CA HIS A 22 9.63 -3.36 6.47
C HIS A 22 8.87 -4.39 7.30
N ASP A 23 9.17 -5.67 7.10
CA ASP A 23 8.57 -6.78 7.82
C ASP A 23 7.07 -6.91 7.56
N LEU A 24 6.66 -6.61 6.33
CA LEU A 24 5.28 -6.66 5.90
C LEU A 24 5.11 -7.61 4.73
N THR A 25 3.90 -8.13 4.54
CA THR A 25 3.56 -8.98 3.41
C THR A 25 2.63 -8.25 2.45
N THR A 26 2.55 -8.74 1.21
CA THR A 26 1.61 -8.19 0.24
C THR A 26 0.17 -8.33 0.71
N ASP A 27 -0.16 -9.44 1.37
CA ASP A 27 -1.50 -9.67 1.92
C ASP A 27 -1.88 -8.63 2.97
N GLU A 28 -0.93 -8.25 3.83
CA GLU A 28 -1.16 -7.22 4.84
C GLU A 28 -1.41 -5.86 4.20
N VAL A 29 -0.64 -5.52 3.18
CA VAL A 29 -0.82 -4.25 2.46
C VAL A 29 -2.16 -4.25 1.72
N ASP A 30 -2.53 -5.36 1.08
CA ASP A 30 -3.81 -5.49 0.40
C ASP A 30 -4.96 -5.31 1.40
N TYR A 31 -4.84 -5.89 2.59
CA TYR A 31 -5.84 -5.76 3.64
C TYR A 31 -6.03 -4.28 4.04
N VAL A 32 -4.93 -3.56 4.24
CA VAL A 32 -5.00 -2.14 4.62
C VAL A 32 -5.61 -1.31 3.49
N LEU A 33 -5.23 -1.55 2.25
CA LEU A 33 -5.81 -0.86 1.10
C LEU A 33 -7.32 -1.07 1.00
N GLU A 34 -7.80 -2.24 1.40
CA GLU A 34 -9.21 -2.58 1.36
C GLU A 34 -9.98 -2.05 2.58
N ASN A 35 -9.32 -1.93 3.73
CA ASN A 35 -9.97 -1.63 5.02
C ASN A 35 -9.36 -0.41 5.73
N TYR A 36 -8.82 0.54 4.99
CA TYR A 36 -8.18 1.69 5.62
C TYR A 36 -9.18 2.57 6.37
N ASP A 37 -8.70 3.22 7.45
CA ASP A 37 -9.51 4.10 8.28
C ASP A 37 -9.50 5.55 7.79
N SER A 38 -8.39 5.99 7.22
CA SER A 38 -8.25 7.35 6.74
C SER A 38 -7.27 7.42 5.59
N SER A 39 -7.27 8.55 4.88
CA SER A 39 -6.40 8.77 3.74
C SER A 39 -5.81 10.18 3.80
N GLY A 40 -4.73 10.38 3.07
CA GLY A 40 -4.07 11.68 3.02
C GLY A 40 -3.06 11.73 1.90
N THR A 41 -2.12 12.66 2.02
CA THR A 41 -1.04 12.85 1.05
C THR A 41 0.29 12.80 1.78
N SER A 42 1.23 12.02 1.25
CA SER A 42 2.57 11.94 1.81
C SER A 42 3.28 13.29 1.65
N GLN A 43 3.78 13.85 2.76
CA GLN A 43 4.47 15.13 2.74
C GLN A 43 5.83 15.06 2.03
N SER A 44 6.47 13.90 2.06
CA SER A 44 7.80 13.74 1.47
C SER A 44 7.77 13.53 -0.04
N SER A 45 6.73 12.88 -0.56
CA SER A 45 6.67 12.53 -1.99
C SER A 45 5.50 13.16 -2.73
N GLY A 46 4.52 13.72 -2.03
CA GLY A 46 3.29 14.24 -2.63
C GLY A 46 2.34 13.16 -3.12
N ARG A 47 2.64 11.88 -2.88
CA ARG A 47 1.80 10.76 -3.30
C ARG A 47 0.64 10.56 -2.35
N PRO A 48 -0.49 10.05 -2.84
CA PRO A 48 -1.58 9.69 -1.94
C PRO A 48 -1.18 8.52 -1.05
N CYS A 49 -1.77 8.47 0.13
CA CYS A 49 -1.53 7.40 1.08
C CYS A 49 -2.80 7.09 1.86
N VAL A 50 -2.84 5.88 2.45
CA VAL A 50 -3.91 5.47 3.34
C VAL A 50 -3.30 4.99 4.65
N PHE A 51 -4.11 5.08 5.72
CA PHE A 51 -3.72 4.68 7.07
C PHE A 51 -4.71 3.63 7.55
N GLY A 52 -4.21 2.58 8.15
CA GLY A 52 -5.07 1.54 8.68
C GLY A 52 -4.31 0.53 9.49
N TYR A 53 -5.02 -0.49 9.95
CA TYR A 53 -4.44 -1.56 10.77
C TYR A 53 -4.37 -2.85 9.96
N THR A 54 -3.26 -3.57 10.15
CA THR A 54 -3.12 -4.92 9.60
C THR A 54 -4.05 -5.88 10.34
N PRO A 55 -4.29 -7.10 9.81
CA PRO A 55 -5.12 -8.09 10.52
C PRO A 55 -4.63 -8.43 11.91
N ASP A 56 -3.33 -8.31 12.17
CA ASP A 56 -2.74 -8.56 13.49
C ASP A 56 -2.66 -7.31 14.37
N GLY A 57 -3.26 -6.21 13.94
CA GLY A 57 -3.42 -5.01 14.77
C GLY A 57 -2.28 -4.00 14.70
N ARG A 58 -1.35 -4.14 13.77
CA ARG A 58 -0.28 -3.15 13.59
C ARG A 58 -0.78 -1.97 12.76
N TYR A 59 -0.47 -0.75 13.18
CA TYR A 59 -0.83 0.45 12.42
C TYR A 59 0.15 0.63 11.27
N MET A 60 -0.39 0.92 10.08
CA MET A 60 0.39 0.98 8.86
C MET A 60 -0.04 2.17 8.00
N ILE A 61 0.93 2.75 7.30
CA ILE A 61 0.68 3.73 6.25
C ILE A 61 1.11 3.09 4.92
N VAL A 62 0.26 3.19 3.91
CA VAL A 62 0.57 2.71 2.56
C VAL A 62 0.61 3.89 1.62
N ILE A 63 1.76 4.14 1.03
CA ILE A 63 1.95 5.18 0.02
C ILE A 63 1.90 4.50 -1.34
N TYR A 64 1.09 5.01 -2.24
CA TYR A 64 0.81 4.35 -3.51
C TYR A 64 0.71 5.34 -4.66
N ASP A 65 0.74 4.80 -5.90
CA ASP A 65 0.40 5.52 -7.11
C ASP A 65 -0.87 4.92 -7.70
N GLU A 66 -1.72 5.75 -8.29
CA GLU A 66 -2.92 5.27 -8.98
C GLU A 66 -2.68 5.26 -10.48
N VAL A 67 -3.10 4.18 -11.14
CA VAL A 67 -3.04 4.04 -12.59
C VAL A 67 -4.46 3.82 -13.08
N GLY A 68 -5.01 4.82 -13.79
CA GLY A 68 -6.42 4.77 -14.18
C GLY A 68 -7.32 4.95 -12.98
N GLU A 69 -8.51 4.37 -13.05
CA GLU A 69 -9.54 4.55 -12.02
C GLU A 69 -9.61 3.40 -11.02
N ASP A 70 -9.02 2.25 -11.35
CA ASP A 70 -9.25 1.01 -10.61
C ASP A 70 -7.97 0.27 -10.20
N THR A 71 -6.80 0.80 -10.52
CA THR A 71 -5.53 0.13 -10.26
C THR A 71 -4.64 0.98 -9.37
N VAL A 72 -4.03 0.34 -8.38
CA VAL A 72 -3.12 0.98 -7.44
C VAL A 72 -1.78 0.25 -7.44
N ILE A 73 -0.70 1.00 -7.35
CA ILE A 73 0.66 0.46 -7.26
C ILE A 73 1.24 0.90 -5.93
N PRO A 74 1.26 0.03 -4.91
CA PRO A 74 1.89 0.39 -3.63
C PRO A 74 3.37 0.68 -3.83
N ALA A 75 3.82 1.82 -3.35
CA ALA A 75 5.22 2.22 -3.46
C ALA A 75 5.99 1.84 -2.20
N THR A 76 5.37 2.07 -1.05
CA THR A 76 5.97 1.71 0.23
C THR A 76 4.87 1.59 1.28
N ALA A 77 5.21 0.92 2.36
CA ALA A 77 4.26 0.73 3.47
C ALA A 77 4.96 0.76 4.84
#